data_e8067b20bad16d0fadec888e4dbfefa7
#
_entry.id   e8067b20bad16d0fadec888e4dbfefa7
#
_cell.length_a   1.000
_cell.length_b   1.000
_cell.length_c   1.000
_cell.angle_alpha   90.00
_cell.angle_beta   90.00
_cell.angle_gamma   90.00
#
_symmetry.space_group_name_H-M   'P 1'
#
loop_
_entity.id
_entity.type
_entity.pdbx_description
1 polymer ?
#
loop_
_entity_poly.entity_id
_entity_poly.type
_entity_poly.pdbx_seq_one_letter_code
_entity_poly.pdbx_strand_id
1 'polypeptide(L)'
;MSKSYYEILGVAKDASAEAIKKAYRKQAMKYHPDRNQGDAKAEEKFKEAAEAYEVLSDQQKRRIYDTYGKGGLRNSGYSGPGSSEDIFSQI
;
A
#
# COMPACT_ATOMS: atom_id res chain seq x y z
N MET A 1 12.97 7.90 -8.80
CA MET A 1 12.01 8.45 -7.84
C MET A 1 10.91 7.45 -7.54
N SER A 2 10.54 7.34 -6.28
CA SER A 2 9.47 6.42 -5.91
C SER A 2 8.11 7.04 -6.23
N LYS A 3 7.20 6.19 -6.69
CA LYS A 3 5.83 6.61 -6.96
C LYS A 3 5.07 6.75 -5.66
N SER A 4 4.08 7.63 -5.64
CA SER A 4 3.18 7.70 -4.49
C SER A 4 2.29 6.46 -4.46
N TYR A 5 1.71 6.18 -3.30
CA TYR A 5 0.79 5.05 -3.19
C TYR A 5 -0.43 5.22 -4.11
N TYR A 6 -0.87 6.45 -4.30
CA TYR A 6 -1.97 6.73 -5.23
C TYR A 6 -1.59 6.40 -6.67
N GLU A 7 -0.37 6.74 -7.05
CA GLU A 7 0.14 6.42 -8.39
C GLU A 7 0.31 4.92 -8.59
N ILE A 8 0.77 4.23 -7.56
CA ILE A 8 0.94 2.77 -7.63
C ILE A 8 -0.38 2.09 -7.92
N LEU A 9 -1.45 2.53 -7.26
CA LEU A 9 -2.79 1.97 -7.49
C LEU A 9 -3.48 2.58 -8.70
N GLY A 10 -2.97 3.69 -9.23
CA GLY A 10 -3.58 4.36 -10.37
C GLY A 10 -4.85 5.10 -10.02
N VAL A 11 -4.91 5.69 -8.84
CA VAL A 11 -6.07 6.45 -8.38
C VAL A 11 -5.68 7.89 -8.05
N ALA A 12 -6.68 8.77 -7.96
CA ALA A 12 -6.45 10.14 -7.56
C ALA A 12 -6.26 10.26 -6.06
N LYS A 13 -5.64 11.35 -5.60
CA LYS A 13 -5.41 11.58 -4.17
C LYS A 13 -6.70 11.67 -3.37
N ASP A 14 -7.77 12.10 -4.01
CA ASP A 14 -9.08 12.21 -3.37
C ASP A 14 -9.97 11.00 -3.62
N ALA A 15 -9.40 9.90 -4.10
CA ALA A 15 -10.15 8.69 -4.37
C ALA A 15 -10.83 8.17 -3.10
N SER A 16 -12.05 7.67 -3.27
CA SER A 16 -12.79 7.08 -2.16
C SER A 16 -12.17 5.76 -1.73
N ALA A 17 -12.53 5.31 -0.52
CA ALA A 17 -12.06 4.02 -0.04
C ALA A 17 -12.46 2.88 -0.97
N GLU A 18 -13.64 2.96 -1.57
CA GLU A 18 -14.10 1.96 -2.53
C GLU A 18 -13.29 1.98 -3.82
N ALA A 19 -12.95 3.17 -4.32
CA ALA A 19 -12.14 3.30 -5.52
C ALA A 19 -10.74 2.71 -5.27
N ILE A 20 -10.18 2.97 -4.11
CA ILE A 20 -8.89 2.42 -3.71
C ILE A 20 -8.95 0.89 -3.65
N LYS A 21 -10.00 0.35 -3.06
CA LYS A 21 -10.18 -1.09 -2.95
C LYS A 21 -10.31 -1.75 -4.33
N LYS A 22 -11.11 -1.14 -5.21
CA LYS A 22 -11.27 -1.62 -6.58
C LYS A 22 -9.94 -1.62 -7.33
N ALA A 23 -9.20 -0.53 -7.22
CA ALA A 23 -7.91 -0.40 -7.89
C ALA A 23 -6.92 -1.45 -7.39
N TYR A 24 -6.89 -1.68 -6.08
CA TYR A 24 -6.03 -2.71 -5.52
C TYR A 24 -6.40 -4.09 -6.04
N ARG A 25 -7.66 -4.44 -6.04
CA ARG A 25 -8.11 -5.75 -6.54
C ARG A 25 -7.67 -5.97 -7.98
N LYS A 26 -7.80 -4.95 -8.80
CA LYS A 26 -7.40 -5.00 -10.19
C LYS A 26 -5.90 -5.26 -10.32
N GLN A 27 -5.10 -4.52 -9.57
CA GLN A 27 -3.65 -4.68 -9.58
C GLN A 27 -3.24 -6.05 -9.03
N ALA A 28 -3.87 -6.48 -7.94
CA ALA A 28 -3.58 -7.75 -7.32
C ALA A 28 -3.85 -8.92 -8.26
N MET A 29 -4.93 -8.85 -9.02
CA MET A 29 -5.24 -9.90 -10.01
C MET A 29 -4.25 -9.87 -11.16
N LYS A 30 -3.88 -8.69 -11.61
CA LYS A 30 -2.97 -8.55 -12.75
C LYS A 30 -1.57 -9.08 -12.43
N TYR A 31 -1.08 -8.82 -11.23
CA TYR A 31 0.30 -9.17 -10.84
C TYR A 31 0.38 -10.32 -9.84
N HIS A 32 -0.70 -11.07 -9.66
CA HIS A 32 -0.72 -12.17 -8.72
C HIS A 32 0.37 -13.20 -9.03
N PRO A 33 1.09 -13.69 -8.01
CA PRO A 33 2.18 -14.63 -8.23
C PRO A 33 1.78 -15.90 -8.98
N ASP A 34 0.56 -16.39 -8.74
CA ASP A 34 0.08 -17.60 -9.42
C ASP A 34 -0.08 -17.40 -10.93
N ARG A 35 -0.37 -16.17 -11.35
CA ARG A 35 -0.55 -15.84 -12.76
C ARG A 35 0.76 -15.44 -13.44
N ASN A 36 1.75 -15.04 -12.66
CA ASN A 36 3.01 -14.50 -13.14
C ASN A 36 4.18 -15.21 -12.50
N GLN A 37 4.12 -16.53 -12.46
CA GLN A 37 5.17 -17.33 -11.82
C GLN A 37 6.52 -17.06 -12.46
N GLY A 38 7.50 -16.81 -11.61
CA GLY A 38 8.85 -16.56 -12.07
C GLY A 38 9.10 -15.13 -12.57
N ASP A 39 8.08 -14.27 -12.53
CA ASP A 39 8.23 -12.87 -12.96
C ASP A 39 8.52 -11.99 -11.75
N ALA A 40 9.79 -11.64 -11.58
CA ALA A 40 10.21 -10.82 -10.45
C ALA A 40 9.58 -9.42 -10.46
N LYS A 41 9.36 -8.85 -11.64
CA LYS A 41 8.75 -7.54 -11.75
C LYS A 41 7.29 -7.55 -11.33
N ALA A 42 6.57 -8.59 -11.72
CA ALA A 42 5.18 -8.73 -11.31
C ALA A 42 5.07 -8.91 -9.80
N GLU A 43 5.97 -9.69 -9.22
CA GLU A 43 6.01 -9.88 -7.78
C GLU A 43 6.26 -8.57 -7.05
N GLU A 44 7.20 -7.77 -7.55
CA GLU A 44 7.50 -6.47 -6.97
C GLU A 44 6.29 -5.54 -7.02
N LYS A 45 5.62 -5.50 -8.17
CA LYS A 45 4.42 -4.66 -8.32
C LYS A 45 3.28 -5.13 -7.44
N PHE A 46 3.15 -6.44 -7.27
CA PHE A 46 2.15 -6.99 -6.36
C PHE A 46 2.40 -6.51 -4.92
N LYS A 47 3.66 -6.57 -4.48
CA LYS A 47 4.03 -6.12 -3.15
C LYS A 47 3.80 -4.62 -2.97
N GLU A 48 4.14 -3.84 -3.97
CA GLU A 48 3.91 -2.38 -3.93
C GLU A 48 2.42 -2.06 -3.83
N ALA A 49 1.59 -2.75 -4.60
CA ALA A 49 0.16 -2.55 -4.55
C ALA A 49 -0.41 -2.92 -3.18
N ALA A 50 0.07 -4.01 -2.59
CA ALA A 50 -0.37 -4.44 -1.27
C ALA A 50 -0.01 -3.42 -0.20
N GLU A 51 1.20 -2.87 -0.25
CA GLU A 51 1.62 -1.83 0.68
C GLU A 51 0.78 -0.57 0.51
N ALA A 52 0.57 -0.15 -0.73
CA ALA A 52 -0.25 1.03 -1.01
C ALA A 52 -1.67 0.87 -0.47
N TYR A 53 -2.26 -0.29 -0.69
CA TYR A 53 -3.60 -0.56 -0.20
C TYR A 53 -3.66 -0.55 1.32
N GLU A 54 -2.68 -1.15 1.99
CA GLU A 54 -2.65 -1.19 3.44
C GLU A 54 -2.65 0.21 4.04
N VAL A 55 -1.87 1.11 3.45
CA VAL A 55 -1.81 2.50 3.92
C VAL A 55 -3.08 3.26 3.58
N LEU A 56 -3.53 3.17 2.33
CA LEU A 56 -4.63 3.99 1.85
C LEU A 56 -6.00 3.49 2.30
N SER A 57 -6.12 2.23 2.71
CA SER A 57 -7.38 1.69 3.19
C SER A 57 -7.62 1.98 4.67
N ASP A 58 -6.60 2.35 5.41
CA ASP A 58 -6.69 2.70 6.83
C ASP A 58 -6.72 4.23 6.95
N GLN A 59 -7.80 4.77 7.54
CA GLN A 59 -7.98 6.21 7.62
C GLN A 59 -6.84 6.91 8.36
N GLN A 60 -6.34 6.33 9.43
CA GLN A 60 -5.24 6.91 10.18
C GLN A 60 -3.94 6.90 9.40
N LYS A 61 -3.60 5.77 8.82
CA LYS A 61 -2.39 5.65 8.02
C LYS A 61 -2.45 6.55 6.80
N ARG A 62 -3.60 6.61 6.16
CA ARG A 62 -3.79 7.48 5.00
C ARG A 62 -3.59 8.94 5.38
N ARG A 63 -4.12 9.37 6.53
CA ARG A 63 -3.95 10.74 7.01
C ARG A 63 -2.49 11.06 7.28
N ILE A 64 -1.78 10.15 7.94
CA ILE A 64 -0.36 10.32 8.22
C ILE A 64 0.43 10.41 6.91
N TYR A 65 0.12 9.54 6.00
CA TYR A 65 0.77 9.53 4.69
C TYR A 65 0.51 10.82 3.92
N ASP A 66 -0.74 11.29 3.91
CA ASP A 66 -1.11 12.50 3.19
C ASP A 66 -0.42 13.74 3.78
N THR A 67 -0.20 13.73 5.09
CA THR A 67 0.41 14.87 5.78
C THR A 67 1.94 14.84 5.72
N TYR A 68 2.53 13.68 5.96
CA TYR A 68 3.97 13.56 6.14
C TYR A 68 4.67 12.66 5.13
N GLY A 69 3.93 11.98 4.27
CA GLY A 69 4.51 11.05 3.32
C GLY A 69 4.98 9.74 3.97
N LYS A 70 5.76 8.97 3.23
CA LYS A 70 6.25 7.67 3.72
C LYS A 70 7.15 7.80 4.94
N GLY A 71 7.90 8.88 5.01
CA GLY A 71 8.75 9.14 6.17
C GLY A 71 7.95 9.32 7.45
N GLY A 72 6.79 9.96 7.36
CA GLY A 72 5.89 10.13 8.50
C GLY A 72 5.34 8.81 9.01
N LEU A 73 5.06 7.87 8.10
CA LEU A 73 4.60 6.55 8.49
C LEU A 73 5.65 5.82 9.32
N ARG A 74 6.90 5.93 8.93
CA ARG A 74 8.00 5.30 9.69
C ARG A 74 8.14 5.92 11.07
N ASN A 75 8.02 7.24 11.15
CA ASN A 75 8.14 7.96 12.42
C ASN A 75 6.99 7.63 13.37
N SER A 76 5.84 7.24 12.84
CA SER A 76 4.70 6.85 13.66
C SER A 76 4.72 5.39 14.09
N GLY A 77 5.77 4.65 13.73
CA GLY A 77 5.91 3.25 14.10
C GLY A 77 5.44 2.25 13.04
N TYR A 78 4.97 2.72 11.90
CA TYR A 78 4.55 1.84 10.84
C TYR A 78 5.77 1.22 10.15
N SER A 79 5.84 -0.08 10.08
CA SER A 79 6.99 -0.78 9.51
C SER A 79 6.65 -1.64 8.29
N GLY A 80 5.48 -1.46 7.70
CA GLY A 80 5.11 -2.13 6.47
C GLY A 80 4.08 -3.25 6.66
N PRO A 81 3.66 -3.87 5.55
CA PRO A 81 2.66 -4.95 5.63
C PRO A 81 3.16 -6.12 6.48
N GLY A 82 2.29 -6.61 7.32
CA GLY A 82 2.62 -7.76 8.17
C GLY A 82 3.35 -7.41 9.46
N SER A 83 3.60 -6.13 9.70
CA SER A 83 4.36 -5.68 10.88
C SER A 83 3.46 -5.12 11.99
N SER A 84 2.17 -5.28 11.87
CA SER A 84 1.23 -4.73 12.86
C SER A 84 1.45 -5.30 14.27
N GLU A 85 1.97 -6.50 14.37
CA GLU A 85 2.24 -7.12 15.66
C GLU A 85 3.25 -6.33 16.47
N ASP A 86 4.27 -5.79 15.79
CA ASP A 86 5.28 -5.00 16.45
C ASP A 86 4.70 -3.75 17.07
N ILE A 87 3.70 -3.16 16.43
CA ILE A 87 3.03 -1.97 16.93
C ILE A 87 2.28 -2.31 18.21
N PHE A 88 1.58 -3.43 18.22
CA PHE A 88 0.83 -3.86 19.40
C PHE A 88 1.73 -4.21 20.56
N SER A 89 2.86 -4.81 20.29
CA SER A 89 3.77 -5.20 21.36
C SER A 89 4.41 -4.00 22.05
N GLN A 90 4.40 -2.84 21.44
CA GLN A 90 4.94 -1.62 22.01
C GLN A 90 3.93 -0.88 22.90
N ILE A 91 2.71 -1.26 22.84
CA ILE A 91 1.66 -0.67 23.64
C ILE A 91 1.55 -1.39 24.98
#